data_6f05436963954ba8897864e05b6873b0
#
_entry.id   6f05436963954ba8897864e05b6873b0
#
_cell.length_a   1.000
_cell.length_b   1.000
_cell.length_c   1.000
_cell.angle_alpha   90.00
_cell.angle_beta   90.00
_cell.angle_gamma   90.00
#
_symmetry.space_group_name_H-M   'P 1'
#
loop_
_entity.id
_entity.type
_entity.pdbx_description
1 polymer ?
#
loop_
_entity_poly.entity_id
_entity_poly.type
_entity_poly.pdbx_seq_one_letter_code
_entity_poly.pdbx_strand_id
1 'polypeptide(L)'
;KIPATILSRCQRFDFRRIDPKVIAERVKYVCQQENILIDEDAASLIARLAEGGMRDALSLLDVCRSNARNPEDQQEHITAEHVRSSAGLAMSDCLFSIADAVLKQDVPAILKEIDTMFLNSIDFEKMCVQLISHYRGLMMAKALKSPADFVPGLSQDIQALTEQASRYSMGQILYSLTVLQDTLSRMSKTSQTRTEL
;
A
#
# COMPACT_ATOMS: atom_id res chain seq x y z
N LYS A 1 -15.33 -16.69 14.90
CA LYS A 1 -15.11 -18.17 14.78
C LYS A 1 -16.48 -18.84 14.76
N ILE A 2 -16.73 -19.70 13.76
CA ILE A 2 -17.99 -20.47 13.66
C ILE A 2 -17.93 -21.63 14.68
N PRO A 3 -18.98 -21.85 15.50
CA PRO A 3 -19.03 -22.95 16.45
C PRO A 3 -18.88 -24.32 15.78
N ALA A 4 -18.23 -25.25 16.48
CA ALA A 4 -17.97 -26.61 15.94
C ALA A 4 -19.27 -27.38 15.63
N THR A 5 -20.34 -27.13 16.38
CA THR A 5 -21.67 -27.70 16.16
C THR A 5 -22.32 -27.32 14.83
N ILE A 6 -21.96 -26.14 14.29
CA ILE A 6 -22.41 -25.70 12.95
C ILE A 6 -21.51 -26.33 11.89
N LEU A 7 -20.19 -26.34 12.11
CA LEU A 7 -19.23 -26.92 11.16
C LEU A 7 -19.47 -28.41 10.90
N SER A 8 -19.93 -29.16 11.90
CA SER A 8 -20.25 -30.59 11.76
C SER A 8 -21.49 -30.91 10.91
N ARG A 9 -22.32 -29.88 10.64
CA ARG A 9 -23.59 -30.03 9.90
C ARG A 9 -23.62 -29.26 8.58
N CYS A 10 -22.52 -28.61 8.21
CA CYS A 10 -22.37 -27.83 6.97
C CYS A 10 -21.25 -28.40 6.12
N GLN A 11 -21.44 -28.32 4.82
CA GLN A 11 -20.33 -28.57 3.88
C GLN A 11 -19.41 -27.35 3.89
N ARG A 12 -18.12 -27.57 4.08
CA ARG A 12 -17.10 -26.52 4.10
C ARG A 12 -16.51 -26.34 2.71
N PHE A 13 -16.52 -25.10 2.21
CA PHE A 13 -15.84 -24.70 0.99
C PHE A 13 -14.72 -23.71 1.36
N ASP A 14 -13.48 -24.11 1.09
CA ASP A 14 -12.33 -23.25 1.35
C ASP A 14 -12.04 -22.41 0.08
N PHE A 15 -12.22 -21.10 0.18
CA PHE A 15 -11.86 -20.15 -0.87
C PHE A 15 -10.40 -19.76 -0.71
N ARG A 16 -9.65 -19.89 -1.81
CA ARG A 16 -8.25 -19.47 -1.87
C ARG A 16 -8.16 -18.06 -2.44
N ARG A 17 -7.06 -17.37 -2.14
CA ARG A 17 -6.72 -16.12 -2.80
C ARG A 17 -6.54 -16.36 -4.29
N ILE A 18 -7.03 -15.42 -5.11
CA ILE A 18 -6.90 -15.48 -6.56
C ILE A 18 -5.50 -14.97 -6.94
N ASP A 19 -4.88 -15.63 -7.94
CA ASP A 19 -3.60 -15.19 -8.46
C ASP A 19 -3.71 -13.75 -9.01
N PRO A 20 -2.77 -12.84 -8.69
CA PRO A 20 -2.78 -11.47 -9.18
C PRO A 20 -2.84 -11.37 -10.71
N LYS A 21 -2.24 -12.30 -11.45
CA LYS A 21 -2.33 -12.33 -12.92
C LYS A 21 -3.77 -12.52 -13.40
N VAL A 22 -4.51 -13.45 -12.77
CA VAL A 22 -5.92 -13.72 -13.09
C VAL A 22 -6.78 -12.49 -12.78
N ILE A 23 -6.50 -11.79 -11.66
CA ILE A 23 -7.19 -10.55 -11.31
C ILE A 23 -6.90 -9.46 -12.34
N ALA A 24 -5.63 -9.27 -12.73
CA ALA A 24 -5.25 -8.27 -13.72
C ALA A 24 -5.93 -8.51 -15.07
N GLU A 25 -5.98 -9.77 -15.54
CA GLU A 25 -6.69 -10.14 -16.76
C GLU A 25 -8.19 -9.82 -16.65
N ARG A 26 -8.80 -10.12 -15.51
CA ARG A 26 -10.22 -9.81 -15.29
C ARG A 26 -10.50 -8.32 -15.25
N VAL A 27 -9.64 -7.54 -14.61
CA VAL A 27 -9.71 -6.06 -14.59
C VAL A 27 -9.64 -5.50 -16.01
N LYS A 28 -8.67 -5.96 -16.82
CA LYS A 28 -8.56 -5.56 -18.23
C LYS A 28 -9.80 -5.92 -19.05
N TYR A 29 -10.33 -7.14 -18.85
CA TYR A 29 -11.55 -7.56 -19.52
C TYR A 29 -12.74 -6.64 -19.17
N VAL A 30 -12.93 -6.28 -17.88
CA VAL A 30 -14.00 -5.37 -17.46
C VAL A 30 -13.81 -3.99 -18.09
N CYS A 31 -12.60 -3.44 -18.07
CA CYS A 31 -12.31 -2.15 -18.71
C CYS A 31 -12.63 -2.17 -20.20
N GLN A 32 -12.29 -3.25 -20.91
CA GLN A 32 -12.61 -3.41 -22.33
C GLN A 32 -14.14 -3.43 -22.59
N GLN A 33 -14.92 -4.10 -21.74
CA GLN A 33 -16.38 -4.13 -21.87
C GLN A 33 -17.03 -2.77 -21.58
N GLU A 34 -16.45 -1.98 -20.70
CA GLU A 34 -16.92 -0.65 -20.30
C GLU A 34 -16.34 0.48 -21.17
N ASN A 35 -15.56 0.14 -22.23
CA ASN A 35 -14.82 1.09 -23.10
C ASN A 35 -13.88 2.04 -22.33
N ILE A 36 -13.24 1.53 -21.28
CA ILE A 36 -12.23 2.23 -20.48
C ILE A 36 -10.85 1.77 -20.96
N LEU A 37 -9.94 2.71 -21.22
CA LEU A 37 -8.53 2.39 -21.42
C LEU A 37 -7.85 2.19 -20.07
N ILE A 38 -7.06 1.14 -19.96
CA ILE A 38 -6.26 0.87 -18.77
C ILE A 38 -4.85 0.42 -19.17
N ASP A 39 -3.83 0.99 -18.54
CA ASP A 39 -2.46 0.57 -18.72
C ASP A 39 -2.19 -0.80 -18.07
N GLU A 40 -1.27 -1.58 -18.65
CA GLU A 40 -0.85 -2.88 -18.14
C GLU A 40 -0.36 -2.80 -16.69
N ASP A 41 0.44 -1.76 -16.39
CA ASP A 41 0.96 -1.49 -15.05
C ASP A 41 -0.15 -1.11 -14.06
N ALA A 42 -1.17 -0.36 -14.51
CA ALA A 42 -2.33 -0.01 -13.70
C ALA A 42 -3.14 -1.26 -13.32
N ALA A 43 -3.44 -2.14 -14.28
CA ALA A 43 -4.16 -3.38 -14.03
C ALA A 43 -3.40 -4.30 -13.08
N SER A 44 -2.07 -4.41 -13.27
CA SER A 44 -1.19 -5.19 -12.41
C SER A 44 -1.13 -4.64 -10.99
N LEU A 45 -1.13 -3.31 -10.83
CA LEU A 45 -1.12 -2.65 -9.54
C LEU A 45 -2.43 -2.87 -8.79
N ILE A 46 -3.59 -2.70 -9.44
CA ILE A 46 -4.90 -3.02 -8.87
C ILE A 46 -4.95 -4.47 -8.37
N ALA A 47 -4.47 -5.42 -9.18
CA ALA A 47 -4.47 -6.84 -8.84
C ALA A 47 -3.62 -7.16 -7.61
N ARG A 48 -2.48 -6.49 -7.43
CA ARG A 48 -1.63 -6.64 -6.24
C ARG A 48 -2.27 -6.07 -4.99
N LEU A 49 -2.85 -4.85 -5.11
CA LEU A 49 -3.49 -4.16 -4.00
C LEU A 49 -4.74 -4.90 -3.49
N ALA A 50 -5.39 -5.65 -4.37
CA ALA A 50 -6.57 -6.47 -4.03
C ALA A 50 -6.23 -7.73 -3.21
N GLU A 51 -4.96 -8.07 -2.99
CA GLU A 51 -4.49 -9.19 -2.16
C GLU A 51 -5.22 -10.52 -2.40
N GLY A 52 -5.63 -10.79 -3.65
CA GLY A 52 -6.35 -11.99 -4.03
C GLY A 52 -7.88 -11.88 -3.91
N GLY A 53 -8.43 -10.70 -3.59
CA GLY A 53 -9.86 -10.41 -3.53
C GLY A 53 -10.36 -9.78 -4.84
N MET A 54 -11.19 -10.50 -5.62
CA MET A 54 -11.77 -9.94 -6.85
C MET A 54 -12.69 -8.75 -6.58
N ARG A 55 -13.45 -8.79 -5.49
CA ARG A 55 -14.35 -7.70 -5.10
C ARG A 55 -13.55 -6.42 -4.79
N ASP A 56 -12.45 -6.57 -4.07
CA ASP A 56 -11.60 -5.44 -3.70
C ASP A 56 -10.93 -4.84 -4.93
N ALA A 57 -10.50 -5.67 -5.89
CA ALA A 57 -9.96 -5.22 -7.18
C ALA A 57 -10.98 -4.38 -7.97
N LEU A 58 -12.22 -4.86 -8.09
CA LEU A 58 -13.27 -4.15 -8.83
C LEU A 58 -13.70 -2.86 -8.10
N SER A 59 -13.78 -2.88 -6.77
CA SER A 59 -14.06 -1.66 -5.99
C SER A 59 -12.96 -0.61 -6.15
N LEU A 60 -11.69 -1.01 -6.16
CA LEU A 60 -10.58 -0.11 -6.42
C LEU A 60 -10.62 0.42 -7.86
N LEU A 61 -10.96 -0.42 -8.84
CA LEU A 61 -11.14 0.00 -10.22
C LEU A 61 -12.20 1.11 -10.35
N ASP A 62 -13.35 0.97 -9.67
CA ASP A 62 -14.42 1.97 -9.67
C ASP A 62 -13.95 3.31 -9.10
N VAL A 63 -13.16 3.28 -8.02
CA VAL A 63 -12.56 4.49 -7.44
C VAL A 63 -11.56 5.13 -8.40
N CYS A 64 -10.70 4.33 -9.05
CA CYS A 64 -9.74 4.81 -10.05
C CYS A 64 -10.46 5.45 -11.24
N ARG A 65 -11.55 4.84 -11.72
CA ARG A 65 -12.39 5.37 -12.79
C ARG A 65 -12.95 6.74 -12.44
N SER A 66 -13.47 6.89 -11.20
CA SER A 66 -14.04 8.16 -10.73
C SER A 66 -12.99 9.29 -10.70
N ASN A 67 -11.74 8.96 -10.37
CA ASN A 67 -10.63 9.90 -10.31
C ASN A 67 -9.99 10.17 -11.69
N ALA A 68 -10.12 9.23 -12.63
CA ALA A 68 -9.59 9.36 -14.00
C ALA A 68 -10.55 10.13 -14.94
N ARG A 69 -11.78 10.42 -14.48
CA ARG A 69 -12.76 11.18 -15.25
C ARG A 69 -12.30 12.63 -15.42
N ASN A 70 -11.87 12.96 -16.63
CA ASN A 70 -11.64 14.33 -17.04
C ASN A 70 -12.81 14.76 -17.95
N PRO A 71 -13.54 15.83 -17.64
CA PRO A 71 -14.69 16.28 -18.44
C PRO A 71 -14.34 16.64 -19.89
N GLU A 72 -13.05 16.88 -20.18
CA GLU A 72 -12.55 17.24 -21.50
C GLU A 72 -12.14 16.03 -22.35
N ASP A 73 -11.93 14.85 -21.72
CA ASP A 73 -11.50 13.64 -22.42
C ASP A 73 -12.71 12.79 -22.82
N GLN A 74 -12.82 12.48 -24.11
CA GLN A 74 -13.90 11.63 -24.65
C GLN A 74 -13.78 10.15 -24.22
N GLN A 75 -12.63 9.74 -23.67
CA GLN A 75 -12.36 8.37 -23.25
C GLN A 75 -11.65 8.32 -21.90
N GLU A 76 -12.21 7.56 -20.99
CA GLU A 76 -11.63 7.34 -19.66
C GLU A 76 -10.34 6.51 -19.80
N HIS A 77 -9.21 7.03 -19.29
CA HIS A 77 -7.92 6.34 -19.32
C HIS A 77 -7.34 6.21 -17.91
N ILE A 78 -7.22 4.97 -17.44
CA ILE A 78 -6.69 4.65 -16.10
C ILE A 78 -5.20 4.32 -16.22
N THR A 79 -4.37 5.19 -15.66
CA THR A 79 -2.92 5.02 -15.56
C THR A 79 -2.53 4.47 -14.19
N ALA A 80 -1.28 3.98 -14.06
CA ALA A 80 -0.73 3.56 -12.78
C ALA A 80 -0.73 4.69 -11.74
N GLU A 81 -0.63 5.94 -12.17
CA GLU A 81 -0.68 7.11 -11.28
C GLU A 81 -2.09 7.34 -10.72
N HIS A 82 -3.13 7.18 -11.52
CA HIS A 82 -4.52 7.20 -11.04
C HIS A 82 -4.75 6.13 -9.98
N VAL A 83 -4.20 4.93 -10.17
CA VAL A 83 -4.32 3.85 -9.18
C VAL A 83 -3.55 4.19 -7.90
N ARG A 84 -2.32 4.71 -8.01
CA ARG A 84 -1.52 5.15 -6.85
C ARG A 84 -2.24 6.23 -6.03
N SER A 85 -2.77 7.24 -6.70
CA SER A 85 -3.54 8.31 -6.07
C SER A 85 -4.80 7.76 -5.37
N SER A 86 -5.59 6.95 -6.07
CA SER A 86 -6.84 6.36 -5.56
C SER A 86 -6.62 5.41 -4.39
N ALA A 87 -5.52 4.66 -4.42
CA ALA A 87 -5.14 3.73 -3.35
C ALA A 87 -4.43 4.43 -2.17
N GLY A 88 -4.20 5.75 -2.26
CA GLY A 88 -3.42 6.49 -1.28
C GLY A 88 -1.91 6.19 -1.34
N LEU A 89 -1.43 5.65 -2.47
CA LEU A 89 -0.02 5.34 -2.71
C LEU A 89 0.81 6.57 -3.13
N ALA A 90 0.18 7.73 -3.36
CA ALA A 90 0.87 9.04 -3.45
C ALA A 90 1.70 9.34 -2.17
N MET A 91 1.46 8.57 -1.10
CA MET A 91 2.28 8.53 0.10
C MET A 91 3.63 7.81 -0.11
N SER A 92 3.83 7.05 -1.19
CA SER A 92 5.08 6.30 -1.42
C SER A 92 6.30 7.22 -1.45
N ASP A 93 6.25 8.30 -2.23
CA ASP A 93 7.37 9.25 -2.34
C ASP A 93 7.67 9.91 -1.00
N CYS A 94 6.63 10.18 -0.21
CA CYS A 94 6.78 10.73 1.13
C CYS A 94 7.42 9.74 2.09
N LEU A 95 7.09 8.44 2.00
CA LEU A 95 7.74 7.40 2.82
C LEU A 95 9.24 7.29 2.52
N PHE A 96 9.63 7.35 1.24
CA PHE A 96 11.03 7.39 0.83
C PHE A 96 11.73 8.65 1.34
N SER A 97 11.08 9.81 1.23
CA SER A 97 11.60 11.11 1.71
C SER A 97 11.83 11.10 3.22
N ILE A 98 10.85 10.63 4.00
CA ILE A 98 10.95 10.51 5.46
C ILE A 98 12.08 9.55 5.84
N ALA A 99 12.15 8.37 5.21
CA ALA A 99 13.20 7.41 5.51
C ALA A 99 14.59 7.99 5.19
N ASP A 100 14.75 8.69 4.06
CA ASP A 100 16.02 9.35 3.72
C ASP A 100 16.38 10.47 4.71
N ALA A 101 15.42 11.25 5.19
CA ALA A 101 15.62 12.28 6.19
C ALA A 101 16.01 11.67 7.55
N VAL A 102 15.37 10.55 7.94
CA VAL A 102 15.75 9.79 9.15
C VAL A 102 17.18 9.27 9.06
N LEU A 103 17.56 8.71 7.91
CA LEU A 103 18.93 8.22 7.69
C LEU A 103 19.97 9.34 7.82
N LYS A 104 19.65 10.54 7.32
CA LYS A 104 20.50 11.74 7.37
C LYS A 104 20.43 12.45 8.72
N GLN A 105 19.53 12.05 9.62
CA GLN A 105 19.21 12.75 10.87
C GLN A 105 18.76 14.21 10.65
N ASP A 106 18.12 14.48 9.52
CA ASP A 106 17.60 15.79 9.15
C ASP A 106 16.21 16.02 9.77
N VAL A 107 16.21 16.41 11.04
CA VAL A 107 15.00 16.69 11.80
C VAL A 107 14.13 17.78 11.16
N PRO A 108 14.67 18.91 10.65
CA PRO A 108 13.88 19.92 9.95
C PRO A 108 13.13 19.38 8.75
N ALA A 109 13.76 18.53 7.93
CA ALA A 109 13.12 17.90 6.77
C ALA A 109 11.97 16.97 7.20
N ILE A 110 12.15 16.17 8.25
CA ILE A 110 11.11 15.29 8.79
C ILE A 110 9.91 16.10 9.28
N LEU A 111 10.13 17.16 10.03
CA LEU A 111 9.06 18.02 10.55
C LEU A 111 8.28 18.68 9.42
N LYS A 112 8.95 19.14 8.36
CA LYS A 112 8.31 19.73 7.18
C LYS A 112 7.40 18.72 6.47
N GLU A 113 7.83 17.47 6.31
CA GLU A 113 6.99 16.41 5.72
C GLU A 113 5.76 16.13 6.59
N ILE A 114 5.93 16.06 7.91
CA ILE A 114 4.82 15.88 8.87
C ILE A 114 3.82 17.03 8.80
N ASP A 115 4.29 18.28 8.73
CA ASP A 115 3.43 19.46 8.59
C ASP A 115 2.66 19.43 7.27
N THR A 116 3.31 19.04 6.17
CA THR A 116 2.66 18.89 4.86
C THR A 116 1.55 17.84 4.91
N MET A 117 1.80 16.73 5.60
CA MET A 117 0.80 15.68 5.81
C MET A 117 -0.37 16.15 6.66
N PHE A 118 -0.09 16.89 7.72
CA PHE A 118 -1.13 17.45 8.59
C PHE A 118 -2.06 18.39 7.82
N LEU A 119 -1.49 19.28 6.98
CA LEU A 119 -2.25 20.20 6.13
C LEU A 119 -3.13 19.44 5.11
N ASN A 120 -2.68 18.29 4.65
CA ASN A 120 -3.43 17.43 3.73
C ASN A 120 -4.40 16.45 4.43
N SER A 121 -4.63 16.64 5.75
CA SER A 121 -5.54 15.82 6.58
C SER A 121 -5.23 14.31 6.50
N ILE A 122 -3.95 13.96 6.40
CA ILE A 122 -3.52 12.56 6.37
C ILE A 122 -3.62 11.96 7.78
N ASP A 123 -4.16 10.76 7.86
CA ASP A 123 -4.24 9.98 9.08
C ASP A 123 -2.85 9.49 9.50
N PHE A 124 -2.36 10.00 10.65
CA PHE A 124 -1.04 9.65 11.18
C PHE A 124 -0.91 8.19 11.61
N GLU A 125 -1.98 7.56 12.07
CA GLU A 125 -1.97 6.13 12.40
C GLU A 125 -1.75 5.30 11.13
N LYS A 126 -2.48 5.63 10.07
CA LYS A 126 -2.33 5.00 8.76
C LYS A 126 -0.92 5.23 8.18
N MET A 127 -0.38 6.43 8.32
CA MET A 127 0.99 6.75 7.91
C MET A 127 2.02 5.91 8.67
N CYS A 128 1.86 5.78 9.99
CA CYS A 128 2.75 4.98 10.81
C CYS A 128 2.74 3.50 10.38
N VAL A 129 1.58 2.94 10.07
CA VAL A 129 1.44 1.58 9.52
C VAL A 129 2.17 1.45 8.19
N GLN A 130 2.08 2.45 7.31
CA GLN A 130 2.78 2.43 6.03
C GLN A 130 4.29 2.58 6.16
N LEU A 131 4.78 3.42 7.10
CA LEU A 131 6.21 3.49 7.43
C LEU A 131 6.75 2.16 7.96
N ILE A 132 6.00 1.47 8.82
CA ILE A 132 6.35 0.13 9.29
C ILE A 132 6.47 -0.84 8.11
N SER A 133 5.52 -0.79 7.18
CA SER A 133 5.55 -1.62 5.96
C SER A 133 6.76 -1.29 5.09
N HIS A 134 7.08 0.00 4.91
CA HIS A 134 8.24 0.48 4.17
C HIS A 134 9.56 -0.04 4.77
N TYR A 135 9.76 0.13 6.09
CA TYR A 135 10.96 -0.37 6.78
C TYR A 135 11.06 -1.90 6.77
N ARG A 136 9.94 -2.64 6.80
CA ARG A 136 9.93 -4.09 6.56
C ARG A 136 10.40 -4.42 5.15
N GLY A 137 9.97 -3.65 4.15
CA GLY A 137 10.46 -3.76 2.78
C GLY A 137 11.96 -3.54 2.67
N LEU A 138 12.50 -2.49 3.32
CA LEU A 138 13.96 -2.25 3.41
C LEU A 138 14.70 -3.42 4.05
N MET A 139 14.16 -3.99 5.14
CA MET A 139 14.72 -5.16 5.80
C MET A 139 14.77 -6.36 4.86
N MET A 140 13.69 -6.64 4.14
CA MET A 140 13.62 -7.76 3.20
C MET A 140 14.56 -7.54 2.01
N ALA A 141 14.57 -6.32 1.44
CA ALA A 141 15.47 -5.96 0.35
C ALA A 141 16.95 -6.12 0.73
N LYS A 142 17.30 -5.87 2.00
CA LYS A 142 18.66 -6.05 2.50
C LYS A 142 19.01 -7.49 2.85
N ALA A 143 18.04 -8.28 3.32
CA ALA A 143 18.27 -9.64 3.78
C ALA A 143 18.20 -10.69 2.66
N LEU A 144 17.45 -10.42 1.59
CA LEU A 144 17.17 -11.39 0.54
C LEU A 144 17.96 -11.10 -0.74
N LYS A 145 18.40 -12.19 -1.42
CA LYS A 145 19.08 -12.09 -2.73
C LYS A 145 18.11 -11.72 -3.87
N SER A 146 16.83 -12.06 -3.71
CA SER A 146 15.75 -11.78 -4.67
C SER A 146 14.55 -11.18 -3.93
N PRO A 147 14.59 -9.88 -3.59
CA PRO A 147 13.51 -9.26 -2.85
C PRO A 147 12.20 -9.17 -3.64
N ALA A 148 12.24 -9.25 -4.96
CA ALA A 148 11.07 -9.16 -5.84
C ALA A 148 10.00 -10.22 -5.56
N ASP A 149 10.38 -11.40 -5.05
CA ASP A 149 9.44 -12.49 -4.75
C ASP A 149 8.64 -12.25 -3.45
N PHE A 150 9.11 -11.36 -2.59
CA PHE A 150 8.60 -11.17 -1.23
C PHE A 150 8.10 -9.74 -0.94
N VAL A 151 8.55 -8.76 -1.71
CA VAL A 151 8.14 -7.37 -1.55
C VAL A 151 7.07 -7.04 -2.58
N PRO A 152 5.83 -6.76 -2.17
CA PRO A 152 4.80 -6.32 -3.10
C PRO A 152 5.14 -4.91 -3.61
N GLY A 153 5.16 -4.73 -4.91
CA GLY A 153 5.47 -3.45 -5.54
C GLY A 153 5.74 -3.58 -7.03
N LEU A 154 5.80 -2.47 -7.74
CA LEU A 154 6.29 -2.42 -9.13
C LEU A 154 7.81 -2.65 -9.16
N SER A 155 8.34 -3.11 -10.27
CA SER A 155 9.79 -3.34 -10.42
C SER A 155 10.62 -2.10 -10.11
N GLN A 156 10.13 -0.90 -10.43
CA GLN A 156 10.77 0.38 -10.12
C GLN A 156 10.78 0.65 -8.61
N ASP A 157 9.67 0.36 -7.90
CA ASP A 157 9.57 0.55 -6.46
C ASP A 157 10.52 -0.39 -5.72
N ILE A 158 10.68 -1.62 -6.22
CA ILE A 158 11.61 -2.61 -5.66
C ILE A 158 13.06 -2.17 -5.85
N GLN A 159 13.37 -1.59 -7.00
CA GLN A 159 14.72 -1.06 -7.27
C GLN A 159 15.05 0.12 -6.36
N ALA A 160 14.14 1.11 -6.25
CA ALA A 160 14.28 2.25 -5.35
C ALA A 160 14.41 1.81 -3.89
N LEU A 161 13.61 0.83 -3.47
CA LEU A 161 13.65 0.27 -2.12
C LEU A 161 14.98 -0.44 -1.86
N THR A 162 15.50 -1.19 -2.82
CA THR A 162 16.80 -1.89 -2.72
C THR A 162 17.95 -0.89 -2.63
N GLU A 163 17.90 0.17 -3.43
CA GLU A 163 18.90 1.24 -3.38
C GLU A 163 18.87 1.96 -2.02
N GLN A 164 17.68 2.32 -1.52
CA GLN A 164 17.56 2.92 -0.20
C GLN A 164 18.03 1.96 0.91
N ALA A 165 17.67 0.68 0.85
CA ALA A 165 18.11 -0.34 1.80
C ALA A 165 19.63 -0.52 1.85
N SER A 166 20.33 -0.33 0.73
CA SER A 166 21.81 -0.41 0.68
C SER A 166 22.48 0.61 1.59
N ARG A 167 21.89 1.79 1.73
CA ARG A 167 22.38 2.92 2.53
C ARG A 167 22.14 2.76 4.04
N TYR A 168 21.20 1.91 4.44
CA TYR A 168 20.89 1.61 5.84
C TYR A 168 21.73 0.45 6.37
N SER A 169 22.05 0.47 7.66
CA SER A 169 22.48 -0.74 8.38
C SER A 169 21.25 -1.54 8.84
N MET A 170 21.40 -2.85 9.02
CA MET A 170 20.31 -3.69 9.55
C MET A 170 19.87 -3.22 10.95
N GLY A 171 20.82 -2.78 11.78
CA GLY A 171 20.52 -2.25 13.12
C GLY A 171 19.64 -0.99 13.08
N GLN A 172 19.90 -0.05 12.16
CA GLN A 172 19.07 1.14 11.97
C GLN A 172 17.65 0.79 11.55
N ILE A 173 17.50 -0.15 10.60
CA ILE A 173 16.19 -0.61 10.14
C ILE A 173 15.39 -1.23 11.30
N LEU A 174 16.00 -2.14 12.06
CA LEU A 174 15.35 -2.81 13.19
C LEU A 174 14.98 -1.82 14.29
N TYR A 175 15.86 -0.87 14.59
CA TYR A 175 15.58 0.20 15.56
C TYR A 175 14.38 1.04 15.13
N SER A 176 14.36 1.51 13.88
CA SER A 176 13.23 2.27 13.33
C SER A 176 11.91 1.50 13.41
N LEU A 177 11.93 0.20 13.07
CA LEU A 177 10.76 -0.67 13.19
C LEU A 177 10.26 -0.76 14.63
N THR A 178 11.16 -0.92 15.60
CA THR A 178 10.78 -1.00 17.02
C THR A 178 10.15 0.29 17.51
N VAL A 179 10.73 1.45 17.17
CA VAL A 179 10.20 2.77 17.54
C VAL A 179 8.83 3.02 16.94
N LEU A 180 8.66 2.72 15.64
CA LEU A 180 7.39 2.91 14.95
C LEU A 180 6.28 2.00 15.50
N GLN A 181 6.60 0.73 15.82
CA GLN A 181 5.63 -0.21 16.42
C GLN A 181 5.19 0.24 17.82
N ASP A 182 6.13 0.73 18.65
CA ASP A 182 5.82 1.29 19.95
C ASP A 182 4.95 2.55 19.84
N THR A 183 5.28 3.44 18.90
CA THR A 183 4.50 4.65 18.61
C THR A 183 3.08 4.30 18.16
N LEU A 184 2.91 3.36 17.24
CA LEU A 184 1.59 2.91 16.79
C LEU A 184 0.76 2.33 17.95
N SER A 185 1.40 1.52 18.81
CA SER A 185 0.75 0.97 20.00
C SER A 185 0.29 2.03 21.01
N ARG A 186 1.01 3.15 21.10
CA ARG A 186 0.64 4.30 21.94
C ARG A 186 -0.51 5.11 21.32
N MET A 187 -0.45 5.36 20.00
CA MET A 187 -1.51 6.07 19.27
C MET A 187 -2.86 5.36 19.42
N SER A 188 -2.91 4.05 19.24
CA SER A 188 -4.14 3.27 19.34
C SER A 188 -4.77 3.33 20.75
N LYS A 189 -3.95 3.38 21.81
CA LYS A 189 -4.43 3.54 23.18
C LYS A 189 -4.98 4.94 23.46
N THR A 190 -4.39 5.98 22.85
CA THR A 190 -4.81 7.37 23.07
C THR A 190 -6.12 7.68 22.35
N SER A 191 -6.39 7.07 21.20
CA SER A 191 -7.66 7.23 20.49
C SER A 191 -8.83 6.54 21.19
N GLN A 192 -8.60 5.43 21.91
CA GLN A 192 -9.60 4.77 22.74
C GLN A 192 -9.99 5.58 23.98
N THR A 193 -9.05 6.33 24.56
CA THR A 193 -9.32 7.18 25.74
C THR A 193 -10.14 8.43 25.38
N ARG A 194 -10.15 8.86 24.14
CA ARG A 194 -10.92 10.02 23.68
C ARG A 194 -12.39 9.72 23.39
N THR A 195 -12.75 8.46 23.22
CA THR A 195 -14.13 8.02 22.99
C THR A 195 -14.88 7.67 24.28
N GLU A 196 -14.22 7.64 25.41
CA GLU A 196 -14.83 7.35 26.73
C GLU A 196 -15.03 8.63 27.61
N LEU A 197 -14.76 9.80 27.08
CA LEU A 197 -15.02 11.11 27.68
C LEU A 197 -16.14 11.85 26.90
#